data_46a12b62bf8a19e54e8ad9321acefe9d
#
_entry.id   46a12b62bf8a19e54e8ad9321acefe9d
#
_cell.length_a   1.000
_cell.length_b   1.000
_cell.length_c   1.000
_cell.angle_alpha   90.00
_cell.angle_beta   90.00
_cell.angle_gamma   90.00
#
_symmetry.space_group_name_H-M   'P 1'
#
loop_
_entity.id
_entity.type
_entity.pdbx_description
1 polymer ?
#
loop_
_entity_poly.entity_id
_entity_poly.type
_entity_poly.pdbx_seq_one_letter_code
_entity_poly.pdbx_strand_id
1 'polypeptide(L)'
;MELVDIARLCPSSANIQPLCYYLAWEPDEVARIQEQTRWAGAITHMKLPHPGMEPPAFIVILQDTKINDSMTRFQKDVGIVAQTMLLAAAEKGLGGCMIGSFHAQNIGEILNLDKSYVPMLVVAIGEPEEKIVLEDLEPEESTNYYRDEQDVHYVPKRKLEDIVFTAEKK
;
A
#
# COMPACT_ATOMS: atom_id res chain seq x y z
N MET A 1 16.15 3.27 -1.71
CA MET A 1 16.51 3.44 -3.14
C MET A 1 16.29 2.16 -3.95
N GLU A 2 16.80 1.00 -3.57
CA GLU A 2 16.64 -0.26 -4.34
C GLU A 2 15.19 -0.61 -4.69
N LEU A 3 14.23 -0.46 -3.76
CA LEU A 3 12.81 -0.73 -4.03
C LEU A 3 12.26 0.16 -5.15
N VAL A 4 12.67 1.42 -5.19
CA VAL A 4 12.28 2.35 -6.26
C VAL A 4 13.00 2.02 -7.57
N ASP A 5 14.24 1.58 -7.52
CA ASP A 5 15.00 1.16 -8.72
C ASP A 5 14.35 -0.04 -9.41
N ILE A 6 13.84 -1.00 -8.63
CA ILE A 6 13.07 -2.14 -9.15
C ILE A 6 11.72 -1.64 -9.71
N ALA A 7 11.01 -0.79 -8.97
CA ALA A 7 9.70 -0.28 -9.35
C ALA A 7 9.71 0.50 -10.68
N ARG A 8 10.75 1.32 -10.94
CA ARG A 8 10.87 2.09 -12.21
C ARG A 8 10.99 1.22 -13.45
N LEU A 9 11.34 -0.08 -13.30
CA LEU A 9 11.42 -1.03 -14.41
C LEU A 9 10.07 -1.69 -14.74
N CYS A 10 9.03 -1.42 -13.92
CA CYS A 10 7.70 -1.94 -14.16
C CYS A 10 7.07 -1.32 -15.42
N PRO A 11 6.16 -2.05 -16.10
CA PRO A 11 5.42 -1.50 -17.21
C PRO A 11 4.53 -0.33 -16.77
N SER A 12 4.40 0.67 -17.62
CA SER A 12 3.48 1.79 -17.46
C SER A 12 2.55 1.86 -18.67
N SER A 13 1.34 2.39 -18.44
CA SER A 13 0.32 2.59 -19.48
C SER A 13 0.88 3.37 -20.66
N ALA A 14 0.96 2.74 -21.83
CA ALA A 14 1.59 3.27 -23.05
C ALA A 14 3.03 3.80 -22.84
N ASN A 15 3.71 3.28 -21.83
CA ASN A 15 5.05 3.69 -21.40
C ASN A 15 5.20 5.20 -21.09
N ILE A 16 4.13 5.84 -20.61
CA ILE A 16 4.10 7.29 -20.31
C ILE A 16 4.91 7.62 -19.05
N GLN A 17 4.98 6.71 -18.07
CA GLN A 17 5.82 6.79 -16.87
C GLN A 17 5.62 8.10 -16.05
N PRO A 18 4.40 8.45 -15.66
CA PRO A 18 4.13 9.68 -14.90
C PRO A 18 4.40 9.53 -13.41
N LEU A 19 4.74 8.33 -12.92
CA LEU A 19 4.93 8.08 -11.51
C LEU A 19 6.33 8.47 -11.05
N CYS A 20 6.37 9.12 -9.89
CA CYS A 20 7.59 9.41 -9.15
C CYS A 20 7.39 9.07 -7.67
N TYR A 21 8.45 9.14 -6.87
CA TYR A 21 8.45 8.57 -5.54
C TYR A 21 9.12 9.52 -4.56
N TYR A 22 8.46 9.76 -3.43
CA TYR A 22 9.07 10.43 -2.30
C TYR A 22 9.41 9.40 -1.22
N LEU A 23 10.64 9.44 -0.72
CA LEU A 23 11.12 8.54 0.33
C LEU A 23 11.19 9.31 1.64
N ALA A 24 10.38 8.92 2.63
CA ALA A 24 10.38 9.49 3.96
C ALA A 24 10.93 8.48 4.97
N TRP A 25 12.00 8.85 5.67
CA TRP A 25 12.64 8.02 6.73
C TRP A 25 13.11 8.85 7.92
N GLU A 26 13.06 10.18 7.84
CA GLU A 26 13.35 11.02 8.99
C GLU A 26 12.20 10.92 10.01
N PRO A 27 12.47 10.68 11.30
CA PRO A 27 11.43 10.38 12.30
C PRO A 27 10.29 11.39 12.35
N ASP A 28 10.60 12.69 12.34
CA ASP A 28 9.60 13.76 12.41
C ASP A 28 8.72 13.81 11.14
N GLU A 29 9.27 13.48 9.99
CA GLU A 29 8.54 13.45 8.72
C GLU A 29 7.64 12.22 8.67
N VAL A 30 8.18 11.06 9.06
CA VAL A 30 7.43 9.79 9.16
C VAL A 30 6.24 9.96 10.11
N ALA A 31 6.44 10.55 11.29
CA ALA A 31 5.36 10.80 12.24
C ALA A 31 4.25 11.68 11.65
N ARG A 32 4.60 12.76 10.96
CA ARG A 32 3.62 13.65 10.32
C ARG A 32 2.85 12.96 9.19
N ILE A 33 3.51 12.12 8.37
CA ILE A 33 2.83 11.31 7.34
C ILE A 33 1.89 10.30 8.00
N GLN A 34 2.35 9.61 9.04
CA GLN A 34 1.56 8.65 9.80
C GLN A 34 0.23 9.24 10.30
N GLU A 35 0.24 10.46 10.81
CA GLU A 35 -0.97 11.18 11.26
C GLU A 35 -1.99 11.44 10.13
N GLN A 36 -1.55 11.43 8.88
CA GLN A 36 -2.42 11.63 7.71
C GLN A 36 -2.94 10.32 7.11
N THR A 37 -2.59 9.17 7.70
CA THR A 37 -2.99 7.84 7.23
C THR A 37 -4.05 7.22 8.14
N ARG A 38 -4.88 6.33 7.56
CA ARG A 38 -5.83 5.50 8.30
C ARG A 38 -5.55 4.05 8.00
N TRP A 39 -5.40 3.27 9.07
CA TRP A 39 -5.03 1.87 9.01
C TRP A 39 -6.22 0.97 9.34
N ALA A 40 -6.20 -0.25 8.76
CA ALA A 40 -7.04 -1.38 9.15
C ALA A 40 -8.52 -1.02 9.34
N GLY A 41 -9.15 -0.43 8.32
CA GLY A 41 -10.52 0.10 8.41
C GLY A 41 -11.61 -0.91 8.82
N ALA A 42 -11.38 -2.22 8.68
CA ALA A 42 -12.29 -3.25 9.15
C ALA A 42 -12.14 -3.55 10.65
N ILE A 43 -11.04 -3.15 11.28
CA ILE A 43 -10.75 -3.38 12.70
C ILE A 43 -11.03 -2.09 13.48
N THR A 44 -12.23 -1.95 14.04
CA THR A 44 -12.68 -0.69 14.66
C THR A 44 -12.49 -0.63 16.18
N HIS A 45 -12.18 -1.76 16.81
CA HIS A 45 -12.10 -1.89 18.26
C HIS A 45 -10.69 -1.65 18.83
N MET A 46 -9.68 -1.48 17.97
CA MET A 46 -8.31 -1.17 18.37
C MET A 46 -7.69 -0.11 17.44
N LYS A 47 -6.66 0.57 17.93
CA LYS A 47 -5.88 1.53 17.15
C LYS A 47 -4.68 0.81 16.53
N LEU A 48 -4.54 0.89 15.21
CA LEU A 48 -3.42 0.34 14.46
C LEU A 48 -2.71 1.43 13.64
N PRO A 49 -1.39 1.34 13.46
CA PRO A 49 -0.49 0.43 14.16
C PRO A 49 -0.51 0.66 15.66
N HIS A 50 -0.10 -0.35 16.45
CA HIS A 50 0.04 -0.17 17.89
C HIS A 50 1.10 0.90 18.20
N PRO A 51 0.95 1.68 19.30
CA PRO A 51 1.94 2.66 19.68
C PRO A 51 3.34 2.05 19.83
N GLY A 52 4.32 2.64 19.15
CA GLY A 52 5.70 2.14 19.10
C GLY A 52 5.97 1.10 18.01
N MET A 53 4.94 0.70 17.24
CA MET A 53 5.04 -0.22 16.10
C MET A 53 4.72 0.49 14.78
N GLU A 54 4.83 1.81 14.77
CA GLU A 54 4.70 2.59 13.55
C GLU A 54 5.85 2.26 12.56
N PRO A 55 5.58 2.27 11.25
CA PRO A 55 6.61 1.97 10.27
C PRO A 55 7.73 3.03 10.32
N PRO A 56 9.00 2.63 10.22
CA PRO A 56 10.12 3.56 10.21
C PRO A 56 10.28 4.33 8.90
N ALA A 57 9.58 3.95 7.84
CA ALA A 57 9.68 4.59 6.55
C ALA A 57 8.40 4.51 5.72
N PHE A 58 8.18 5.54 4.91
CA PHE A 58 7.15 5.56 3.87
C PHE A 58 7.75 5.82 2.50
N ILE A 59 7.16 5.18 1.49
CA ILE A 59 7.32 5.56 0.09
C ILE A 59 5.99 6.13 -0.37
N VAL A 60 5.95 7.42 -0.68
CA VAL A 60 4.77 8.05 -1.25
C VAL A 60 4.89 7.99 -2.76
N ILE A 61 3.98 7.26 -3.40
CA ILE A 61 3.87 7.20 -4.86
C ILE A 61 3.11 8.43 -5.32
N LEU A 62 3.73 9.20 -6.19
CA LEU A 62 3.23 10.47 -6.72
C LEU A 62 2.96 10.34 -8.22
N GLN A 63 1.98 11.08 -8.72
CA GLN A 63 1.81 11.31 -10.15
C GLN A 63 2.30 12.71 -10.51
N ASP A 64 3.20 12.82 -11.48
CA ASP A 64 3.56 14.10 -12.11
C ASP A 64 2.51 14.49 -13.16
N THR A 65 1.67 15.45 -12.82
CA THR A 65 0.58 15.92 -13.68
C THR A 65 1.07 16.75 -14.89
N LYS A 66 2.34 17.17 -14.90
CA LYS A 66 2.97 17.79 -16.08
C LYS A 66 3.25 16.77 -17.18
N ILE A 67 3.46 15.50 -16.80
CA ILE A 67 3.61 14.40 -17.76
C ILE A 67 2.23 13.95 -18.24
N ASN A 68 1.30 13.72 -17.31
CA ASN A 68 -0.08 13.42 -17.62
C ASN A 68 -0.99 13.72 -16.42
N ASP A 69 -2.11 14.39 -16.63
CA ASP A 69 -3.03 14.85 -15.58
C ASP A 69 -4.23 13.91 -15.31
N SER A 70 -4.31 12.77 -16.03
CA SER A 70 -5.39 11.80 -15.83
C SER A 70 -5.21 11.00 -14.54
N MET A 71 -5.91 11.36 -13.49
CA MET A 71 -5.83 10.71 -12.17
C MET A 71 -6.34 9.26 -12.14
N THR A 72 -7.05 8.82 -13.15
CA THR A 72 -7.63 7.46 -13.21
C THR A 72 -6.84 6.50 -14.11
N ARG A 73 -6.16 7.02 -15.13
CA ARG A 73 -5.46 6.22 -16.14
C ARG A 73 -4.37 5.35 -15.55
N PHE A 74 -3.63 5.87 -14.58
CA PHE A 74 -2.43 5.25 -14.02
C PHE A 74 -2.67 4.51 -12.68
N GLN A 75 -3.92 4.30 -12.27
CA GLN A 75 -4.26 3.54 -11.07
C GLN A 75 -3.70 2.12 -11.08
N LYS A 76 -3.66 1.48 -12.28
CA LYS A 76 -3.04 0.15 -12.43
C LYS A 76 -1.54 0.22 -12.27
N ASP A 77 -0.89 1.25 -12.82
CA ASP A 77 0.55 1.47 -12.71
C ASP A 77 0.94 1.62 -11.23
N VAL A 78 0.17 2.40 -10.46
CA VAL A 78 0.35 2.58 -9.01
C VAL A 78 0.32 1.23 -8.28
N GLY A 79 -0.68 0.39 -8.56
CA GLY A 79 -0.77 -0.95 -7.97
C GLY A 79 0.40 -1.87 -8.37
N ILE A 80 0.81 -1.82 -9.63
CA ILE A 80 1.95 -2.62 -10.14
C ILE A 80 3.24 -2.25 -9.42
N VAL A 81 3.59 -0.97 -9.37
CA VAL A 81 4.84 -0.53 -8.73
C VAL A 81 4.82 -0.76 -7.22
N ALA A 82 3.67 -0.54 -6.56
CA ALA A 82 3.51 -0.78 -5.13
C ALA A 82 3.70 -2.26 -4.78
N GLN A 83 3.02 -3.17 -5.50
CA GLN A 83 3.16 -4.61 -5.27
C GLN A 83 4.57 -5.10 -5.57
N THR A 84 5.22 -4.58 -6.60
CA THR A 84 6.61 -4.92 -6.95
C THR A 84 7.56 -4.51 -5.82
N MET A 85 7.40 -3.30 -5.26
CA MET A 85 8.18 -2.85 -4.10
C MET A 85 7.97 -3.75 -2.88
N LEU A 86 6.72 -4.14 -2.59
CA LEU A 86 6.42 -5.01 -1.45
C LEU A 86 6.99 -6.42 -1.61
N LEU A 87 6.98 -7.00 -2.81
CA LEU A 87 7.63 -8.28 -3.10
C LEU A 87 9.15 -8.19 -2.92
N ALA A 88 9.76 -7.12 -3.42
CA ALA A 88 11.19 -6.89 -3.26
C ALA A 88 11.57 -6.61 -1.79
N ALA A 89 10.69 -5.97 -1.01
CA ALA A 89 10.87 -5.79 0.43
C ALA A 89 10.81 -7.13 1.16
N ALA A 90 9.81 -7.97 0.83
CA ALA A 90 9.65 -9.31 1.42
C ALA A 90 10.87 -10.22 1.14
N GLU A 91 11.47 -10.16 -0.04
CA GLU A 91 12.71 -10.88 -0.38
C GLU A 91 13.88 -10.48 0.55
N LYS A 92 13.85 -9.27 1.09
CA LYS A 92 14.85 -8.73 2.03
C LYS A 92 14.47 -8.94 3.51
N GLY A 93 13.40 -9.69 3.79
CA GLY A 93 12.89 -9.88 5.15
C GLY A 93 12.15 -8.68 5.72
N LEU A 94 11.80 -7.69 4.90
CA LEU A 94 10.98 -6.55 5.30
C LEU A 94 9.50 -6.82 5.01
N GLY A 95 8.64 -6.14 5.77
CA GLY A 95 7.21 -6.08 5.52
C GLY A 95 6.78 -4.72 4.99
N GLY A 96 5.55 -4.64 4.55
CA GLY A 96 4.97 -3.37 4.17
C GLY A 96 3.47 -3.43 3.92
N CYS A 97 2.85 -2.27 3.85
CA CYS A 97 1.42 -2.13 3.64
C CYS A 97 1.11 -1.00 2.65
N MET A 98 0.18 -1.25 1.74
CA MET A 98 -0.40 -0.21 0.88
C MET A 98 -1.50 0.52 1.64
N ILE A 99 -1.37 1.82 1.80
CA ILE A 99 -2.32 2.67 2.51
C ILE A 99 -3.00 3.57 1.47
N GLY A 100 -4.22 3.19 1.08
CA GLY A 100 -5.06 3.99 0.18
C GLY A 100 -5.91 5.03 0.90
N SER A 101 -6.08 4.91 2.22
CA SER A 101 -6.85 5.85 3.04
C SER A 101 -5.92 6.86 3.70
N PHE A 102 -5.72 8.02 3.06
CA PHE A 102 -4.85 9.09 3.54
C PHE A 102 -5.33 10.46 3.04
N HIS A 103 -4.84 11.53 3.66
CA HIS A 103 -5.11 12.90 3.26
C HIS A 103 -4.05 13.41 2.29
N ALA A 104 -4.29 13.24 0.97
CA ALA A 104 -3.31 13.55 -0.08
C ALA A 104 -2.82 15.00 -0.07
N GLN A 105 -3.73 15.99 0.12
CA GLN A 105 -3.36 17.39 0.18
C GLN A 105 -2.42 17.67 1.35
N ASN A 106 -2.74 17.17 2.56
CA ASN A 106 -1.92 17.37 3.76
C ASN A 106 -0.53 16.75 3.59
N ILE A 107 -0.45 15.54 3.00
CA ILE A 107 0.85 14.92 2.68
C ILE A 107 1.64 15.80 1.70
N GLY A 108 1.01 16.32 0.66
CA GLY A 108 1.66 17.25 -0.28
C GLY A 108 2.24 18.49 0.41
N GLU A 109 1.50 19.07 1.36
CA GLU A 109 1.95 20.22 2.16
C GLU A 109 3.08 19.84 3.13
N ILE A 110 2.99 18.72 3.85
CA ILE A 110 4.02 18.20 4.76
C ILE A 110 5.34 17.99 4.04
N LEU A 111 5.29 17.46 2.81
CA LEU A 111 6.46 17.16 1.99
C LEU A 111 6.91 18.35 1.13
N ASN A 112 6.24 19.50 1.25
CA ASN A 112 6.49 20.70 0.46
C ASN A 112 6.59 20.42 -1.05
N LEU A 113 5.66 19.60 -1.57
CA LEU A 113 5.63 19.22 -2.97
C LEU A 113 5.14 20.35 -3.87
N ASP A 114 5.71 20.48 -5.08
CA ASP A 114 5.09 21.28 -6.15
C ASP A 114 3.70 20.70 -6.45
N LYS A 115 2.72 21.56 -6.76
CA LYS A 115 1.32 21.18 -7.00
C LYS A 115 1.13 20.21 -8.15
N SER A 116 2.13 20.04 -9.01
CA SER A 116 2.11 19.04 -10.08
C SER A 116 2.35 17.62 -9.59
N TYR A 117 2.88 17.43 -8.38
CA TYR A 117 3.09 16.12 -7.79
C TYR A 117 1.92 15.75 -6.87
N VAL A 118 1.10 14.83 -7.31
CA VAL A 118 -0.12 14.42 -6.58
C VAL A 118 0.11 13.07 -5.91
N PRO A 119 0.00 12.97 -4.57
CA PRO A 119 0.08 11.69 -3.85
C PRO A 119 -1.04 10.73 -4.28
N MET A 120 -0.66 9.54 -4.75
CA MET A 120 -1.57 8.50 -5.26
C MET A 120 -1.72 7.32 -4.31
N LEU A 121 -0.65 6.98 -3.59
CA LEU A 121 -0.63 5.86 -2.64
C LEU A 121 0.53 6.06 -1.66
N VAL A 122 0.32 5.68 -0.41
CA VAL A 122 1.36 5.60 0.61
C VAL A 122 1.70 4.13 0.83
N VAL A 123 2.99 3.79 0.77
CA VAL A 123 3.50 2.45 1.07
C VAL A 123 4.34 2.54 2.33
N ALA A 124 3.89 1.88 3.38
CA ALA A 124 4.66 1.70 4.62
C ALA A 124 5.68 0.57 4.43
N ILE A 125 6.90 0.75 4.97
CA ILE A 125 7.96 -0.27 4.94
C ILE A 125 8.58 -0.36 6.32
N GLY A 126 8.78 -1.57 6.81
CA GLY A 126 9.42 -1.84 8.12
C GLY A 126 9.74 -3.31 8.30
N GLU A 127 10.27 -3.64 9.47
CA GLU A 127 10.40 -5.03 9.91
C GLU A 127 9.01 -5.55 10.31
N PRO A 128 8.57 -6.74 9.80
CA PRO A 128 7.25 -7.26 10.13
C PRO A 128 7.22 -7.80 11.55
N GLU A 129 6.28 -7.31 12.36
CA GLU A 129 6.07 -7.75 13.74
C GLU A 129 4.78 -8.56 13.91
N GLU A 130 3.83 -8.43 12.99
CA GLU A 130 2.54 -9.08 13.11
C GLU A 130 2.57 -10.53 12.60
N LYS A 131 1.81 -11.39 13.28
CA LYS A 131 1.53 -12.74 12.80
C LYS A 131 0.26 -12.69 11.93
N ILE A 132 0.42 -13.00 10.64
CA ILE A 132 -0.69 -13.05 9.67
C ILE A 132 -1.05 -14.50 9.37
N VAL A 133 -2.33 -14.81 9.36
CA VAL A 133 -2.88 -16.11 8.96
C VAL A 133 -3.84 -15.89 7.81
N LEU A 134 -3.60 -16.57 6.68
CA LEU A 134 -4.55 -16.61 5.56
C LEU A 134 -5.51 -17.76 5.77
N GLU A 135 -6.80 -17.50 5.63
CA GLU A 135 -7.88 -18.49 5.77
C GLU A 135 -8.64 -18.63 4.46
N ASP A 136 -9.02 -19.85 4.12
CA ASP A 136 -9.96 -20.08 3.03
C ASP A 136 -11.36 -19.63 3.45
N LEU A 137 -12.03 -18.90 2.56
CA LEU A 137 -13.35 -18.32 2.77
C LEU A 137 -14.40 -19.19 2.06
N GLU A 138 -15.46 -19.57 2.78
CA GLU A 138 -16.65 -20.17 2.16
C GLU A 138 -17.49 -19.08 1.46
N PRO A 139 -18.27 -19.43 0.40
CA PRO A 139 -18.93 -18.44 -0.48
C PRO A 139 -19.84 -17.42 0.23
N GLU A 140 -20.44 -17.79 1.36
CA GLU A 140 -21.39 -16.94 2.12
C GLU A 140 -20.72 -16.18 3.28
N GLU A 141 -19.41 -16.36 3.50
CA GLU A 141 -18.70 -15.77 4.62
C GLU A 141 -18.18 -14.36 4.28
N SER A 142 -17.87 -13.60 5.34
CA SER A 142 -17.35 -12.23 5.21
C SER A 142 -15.88 -12.20 4.82
N THR A 143 -15.53 -11.35 3.87
CA THR A 143 -14.13 -11.04 3.51
C THR A 143 -13.42 -10.11 4.51
N ASN A 144 -14.10 -9.67 5.58
CA ASN A 144 -13.52 -8.79 6.56
C ASN A 144 -12.38 -9.49 7.31
N TYR A 145 -11.19 -8.90 7.25
CA TYR A 145 -10.08 -9.33 8.10
C TYR A 145 -10.31 -8.92 9.54
N TYR A 146 -9.74 -9.68 10.47
CA TYR A 146 -9.92 -9.47 11.91
C TYR A 146 -8.66 -9.85 12.70
N ARG A 147 -8.64 -9.51 13.98
CA ARG A 147 -7.61 -9.96 14.92
C ARG A 147 -8.27 -10.66 16.11
N ASP A 148 -7.60 -11.69 16.62
CA ASP A 148 -8.02 -12.39 17.83
C ASP A 148 -7.45 -11.74 19.11
N GLU A 149 -7.74 -12.35 20.26
CA GLU A 149 -7.26 -11.90 21.56
C GLU A 149 -5.73 -11.99 21.73
N GLN A 150 -5.05 -12.77 20.89
CA GLN A 150 -3.60 -12.91 20.84
C GLN A 150 -2.97 -11.99 19.78
N ASP A 151 -3.76 -11.06 19.23
CA ASP A 151 -3.35 -10.12 18.18
C ASP A 151 -2.90 -10.79 16.87
N VAL A 152 -3.30 -12.04 16.63
CA VAL A 152 -3.08 -12.70 15.35
C VAL A 152 -4.03 -12.11 14.30
N HIS A 153 -3.47 -11.70 13.16
CA HIS A 153 -4.23 -11.07 12.08
C HIS A 153 -4.69 -12.13 11.07
N TYR A 154 -5.98 -12.39 11.04
CA TYR A 154 -6.62 -13.32 10.12
C TYR A 154 -7.14 -12.59 8.89
N VAL A 155 -6.79 -13.11 7.70
CA VAL A 155 -7.13 -12.51 6.41
C VAL A 155 -7.83 -13.55 5.54
N PRO A 156 -9.19 -13.56 5.49
CA PRO A 156 -9.95 -14.47 4.66
C PRO A 156 -9.71 -14.27 3.16
N LYS A 157 -9.53 -15.35 2.43
CA LYS A 157 -9.32 -15.38 0.98
C LYS A 157 -10.31 -16.30 0.28
N ARG A 158 -10.91 -15.83 -0.79
CA ARG A 158 -11.76 -16.65 -1.64
C ARG A 158 -10.94 -17.81 -2.22
N LYS A 159 -11.55 -19.00 -2.28
CA LYS A 159 -10.92 -20.19 -2.84
C LYS A 159 -10.61 -20.01 -4.33
N LEU A 160 -9.57 -20.68 -4.79
CA LEU A 160 -9.13 -20.58 -6.19
C LEU A 160 -10.24 -20.97 -7.17
N GLU A 161 -11.00 -22.00 -6.84
CA GLU A 161 -12.10 -22.52 -7.65
C GLU A 161 -13.29 -21.56 -7.80
N ASP A 162 -13.44 -20.58 -6.87
CA ASP A 162 -14.49 -19.57 -6.89
C ASP A 162 -14.12 -18.32 -7.71
N ILE A 163 -12.84 -18.16 -8.05
CA ILE A 163 -12.33 -16.97 -8.74
C ILE A 163 -11.74 -17.24 -10.13
N VAL A 164 -11.60 -18.54 -10.49
CA VAL A 164 -11.12 -18.93 -11.82
C VAL A 164 -12.28 -19.40 -12.68
N PHE A 165 -12.42 -18.79 -13.84
CA PHE A 165 -13.43 -19.16 -14.84
C PHE A 165 -12.74 -19.72 -16.08
N THR A 166 -13.28 -20.83 -16.62
CA THR A 166 -12.83 -21.45 -17.87
C THR A 166 -14.02 -21.59 -18.82
N ALA A 167 -13.76 -21.98 -20.07
CA ALA A 167 -14.83 -22.24 -21.04
C ALA A 167 -15.84 -23.32 -20.59
N GLU A 168 -15.38 -24.26 -19.75
CA GLU A 168 -16.20 -25.36 -19.19
C GLU A 168 -16.94 -24.96 -17.91
N LYS A 169 -16.46 -23.92 -17.22
CA LYS A 169 -17.02 -23.40 -15.97
C LYS A 169 -17.51 -21.97 -16.20
N LYS A 170 -18.74 -21.85 -16.75
CA LYS A 170 -19.46 -20.59 -16.91
C LYS A 170 -20.56 -20.46 -15.89
#